data_d262f2feb0c9b959c2871ba1e7b16c55
#
_entry.id   d262f2feb0c9b959c2871ba1e7b16c55
#
_cell.length_a   1.000
_cell.length_b   1.000
_cell.length_c   1.000
_cell.angle_alpha   90.00
_cell.angle_beta   90.00
_cell.angle_gamma   90.00
#
_symmetry.space_group_name_H-M   'P 1'
#
loop_
_entity.id
_entity.type
_entity.pdbx_description
1 polymer ?
#
loop_
_entity_poly.entity_id
_entity_poly.type
_entity_poly.pdbx_seq_one_letter_code
_entity_poly.pdbx_strand_id
1 'polypeptide(L)'
;SNICTAQVLLANMSAFYAMWHGPQGLKRIAERVHNYAAQLAAVVETENKSYFDTLTVKVADAAVVHKAAQALRINLGVVDSQHVRISLDETVTDSLFATITSLFGVQVKPAQGSGIATKLARTSSYLLHPVFNTYFSETSMLRYLRTLADRDLALDRTMIPLGSCTMKLNATTEMEAVTWPEFASLHPFAPADQSKGTRILIDQLSRWLVEITGYDAVSLQPNAGSQGEFAGLLAIRNYHDSRGDQNRNICLIPSSAHGTDAASAVMAGMKVV
;
A
#
# COMPACT_ATOMS: atom_id res chain seq x y z
N SER A 1 -10.60 -14.63 -10.89
CA SER A 1 -11.94 -14.27 -10.42
C SER A 1 -11.95 -13.57 -9.06
N ASN A 2 -10.81 -13.52 -8.37
CA ASN A 2 -10.70 -12.81 -7.08
C ASN A 2 -10.22 -11.36 -7.22
N ILE A 3 -10.16 -10.84 -8.43
CA ILE A 3 -9.86 -9.43 -8.68
C ILE A 3 -11.14 -8.63 -8.43
N CYS A 4 -11.05 -7.68 -7.53
CA CYS A 4 -12.17 -6.85 -7.10
C CYS A 4 -11.75 -5.37 -7.06
N THR A 5 -12.64 -4.51 -6.58
CA THR A 5 -12.47 -3.04 -6.58
C THR A 5 -11.12 -2.58 -6.00
N ALA A 6 -10.65 -3.17 -4.90
CA ALA A 6 -9.39 -2.77 -4.28
C ALA A 6 -8.20 -2.95 -5.23
N GLN A 7 -8.08 -4.12 -5.87
CA GLN A 7 -7.01 -4.41 -6.81
C GLN A 7 -7.13 -3.57 -8.09
N VAL A 8 -8.35 -3.36 -8.59
CA VAL A 8 -8.61 -2.56 -9.78
C VAL A 8 -8.22 -1.10 -9.56
N LEU A 9 -8.59 -0.51 -8.42
CA LEU A 9 -8.22 0.87 -8.09
C LEU A 9 -6.70 1.05 -8.04
N LEU A 10 -5.98 0.15 -7.37
CA LEU A 10 -4.51 0.20 -7.30
C LEU A 10 -3.86 0.00 -8.67
N ALA A 11 -4.39 -0.90 -9.51
CA ALA A 11 -3.92 -1.10 -10.87
C ALA A 11 -4.12 0.16 -11.73
N ASN A 12 -5.28 0.80 -11.64
CA ASN A 12 -5.57 2.05 -12.34
C ASN A 12 -4.65 3.18 -11.86
N MET A 13 -4.48 3.35 -10.55
CA MET A 13 -3.57 4.36 -9.99
C MET A 13 -2.14 4.15 -10.48
N SER A 14 -1.65 2.91 -10.47
CA SER A 14 -0.30 2.57 -10.97
C SER A 14 -0.15 2.89 -12.46
N ALA A 15 -1.18 2.58 -13.27
CA ALA A 15 -1.17 2.88 -14.70
C ALA A 15 -1.18 4.40 -14.95
N PHE A 16 -2.03 5.16 -14.27
CA PHE A 16 -2.09 6.62 -14.42
C PHE A 16 -0.85 7.31 -13.89
N TYR A 17 -0.25 6.83 -12.81
CA TYR A 17 1.04 7.30 -12.32
C TYR A 17 2.14 7.13 -13.39
N ALA A 18 2.20 5.95 -14.01
CA ALA A 18 3.13 5.68 -15.10
C ALA A 18 2.86 6.53 -16.35
N MET A 19 1.58 6.80 -16.68
CA MET A 19 1.21 7.70 -17.79
C MET A 19 1.60 9.15 -17.51
N TRP A 20 1.36 9.64 -16.30
CA TRP A 20 1.66 11.00 -15.89
C TRP A 20 3.16 11.30 -15.91
N HIS A 21 3.96 10.41 -15.32
CA HIS A 21 5.40 10.61 -15.22
C HIS A 21 6.17 10.19 -16.47
N GLY A 22 5.65 9.22 -17.21
CA GLY A 22 6.34 8.61 -18.33
C GLY A 22 7.64 7.90 -17.91
N PRO A 23 8.34 7.24 -18.85
CA PRO A 23 9.58 6.52 -18.55
C PRO A 23 10.67 7.42 -17.96
N GLN A 24 10.79 8.66 -18.46
CA GLN A 24 11.82 9.59 -17.97
C GLN A 24 11.48 10.18 -16.60
N GLY A 25 10.19 10.44 -16.31
CA GLY A 25 9.76 10.91 -15.00
C GLY A 25 9.98 9.87 -13.92
N LEU A 26 9.60 8.61 -14.18
CA LEU A 26 9.84 7.50 -13.26
C LEU A 26 11.34 7.30 -13.00
N LYS A 27 12.15 7.40 -14.04
CA LYS A 27 13.62 7.30 -13.91
C LYS A 27 14.16 8.40 -12.98
N ARG A 28 13.77 9.67 -13.20
CA ARG A 28 14.21 10.80 -12.34
C ARG A 28 13.80 10.61 -10.89
N ILE A 29 12.57 10.10 -10.62
CA ILE A 29 12.09 9.80 -9.27
C ILE A 29 12.99 8.74 -8.62
N ALA A 30 13.20 7.62 -9.32
CA ALA A 30 14.02 6.52 -8.85
C ALA A 30 15.48 6.95 -8.58
N GLU A 31 16.09 7.70 -9.50
CA GLU A 31 17.46 8.21 -9.35
C GLU A 31 17.59 9.17 -8.16
N ARG A 32 16.60 10.04 -7.93
CA ARG A 32 16.59 10.96 -6.78
C ARG A 32 16.53 10.19 -5.46
N VAL A 33 15.61 9.25 -5.33
CA VAL A 33 15.45 8.43 -4.13
C VAL A 33 16.73 7.63 -3.86
N HIS A 34 17.23 6.95 -4.89
CA HIS A 34 18.46 6.17 -4.78
C HIS A 34 19.68 7.02 -4.43
N ASN A 35 19.76 8.24 -4.96
CA ASN A 35 20.86 9.15 -4.65
C ASN A 35 20.88 9.56 -3.16
N TYR A 36 19.72 9.80 -2.53
CA TYR A 36 19.67 10.02 -1.08
C TYR A 36 20.17 8.80 -0.30
N ALA A 37 19.75 7.59 -0.68
CA ALA A 37 20.22 6.38 -0.02
C ALA A 37 21.74 6.20 -0.20
N ALA A 38 22.28 6.46 -1.37
CA ALA A 38 23.71 6.36 -1.67
C ALA A 38 24.54 7.42 -0.92
N GLN A 39 24.04 8.64 -0.78
CA GLN A 39 24.66 9.69 0.02
C GLN A 39 24.68 9.32 1.52
N LEU A 40 23.60 8.76 2.05
CA LEU A 40 23.52 8.29 3.42
C LEU A 40 24.50 7.13 3.65
N ALA A 41 24.50 6.13 2.78
CA ALA A 41 25.40 4.99 2.86
C ALA A 41 26.90 5.38 2.78
N ALA A 42 27.23 6.52 2.18
CA ALA A 42 28.60 7.02 2.12
C ALA A 42 29.10 7.61 3.45
N VAL A 43 28.21 7.88 4.41
CA VAL A 43 28.53 8.60 5.66
C VAL A 43 28.14 7.85 6.93
N VAL A 44 27.43 6.73 6.84
CA VAL A 44 27.05 5.87 7.97
C VAL A 44 27.55 4.43 7.77
N GLU A 45 27.72 3.69 8.87
CA GLU A 45 28.00 2.25 8.80
C GLU A 45 26.69 1.50 8.49
N THR A 46 26.62 0.84 7.33
CA THR A 46 25.43 0.08 6.88
C THR A 46 25.75 -1.39 6.67
N GLU A 47 24.82 -2.27 7.05
CA GLU A 47 24.87 -3.71 6.81
C GLU A 47 24.60 -4.09 5.35
N ASN A 48 23.98 -3.19 4.60
CA ASN A 48 23.58 -3.45 3.22
C ASN A 48 24.77 -3.36 2.26
N LYS A 49 25.11 -4.46 1.62
CA LYS A 49 26.06 -4.49 0.49
C LYS A 49 25.41 -4.05 -0.84
N SER A 50 24.11 -4.21 -0.92
CA SER A 50 23.29 -3.79 -2.07
C SER A 50 21.99 -3.22 -1.53
N TYR A 51 21.56 -2.10 -2.10
CA TYR A 51 20.36 -1.38 -1.66
C TYR A 51 19.80 -0.55 -2.82
N PHE A 52 18.54 -0.15 -2.71
CA PHE A 52 17.92 0.84 -3.57
C PHE A 52 17.59 2.10 -2.76
N ASP A 53 16.67 2.01 -1.82
CA ASP A 53 16.10 3.11 -1.02
C ASP A 53 16.16 2.86 0.49
N THR A 54 16.45 1.64 0.90
CA THR A 54 16.37 1.22 2.30
C THR A 54 17.75 0.76 2.81
N LEU A 55 18.16 1.35 3.94
CA LEU A 55 19.41 1.02 4.62
C LEU A 55 19.14 0.51 6.03
N THR A 56 19.87 -0.50 6.44
CA THR A 56 20.01 -0.92 7.83
C THR A 56 21.32 -0.34 8.36
N VAL A 57 21.19 0.66 9.22
CA VAL A 57 22.30 1.44 9.74
C VAL A 57 22.69 0.93 11.13
N LYS A 58 23.97 0.65 11.32
CA LYS A 58 24.51 0.25 12.61
C LYS A 58 24.71 1.47 13.50
N VAL A 59 24.30 1.35 14.75
CA VAL A 59 24.38 2.41 15.77
C VAL A 59 24.82 1.85 17.10
N ALA A 60 25.31 2.70 17.99
CA ALA A 60 25.71 2.27 19.33
C ALA A 60 24.49 1.82 20.18
N ASP A 61 23.38 2.54 20.07
CA ASP A 61 22.12 2.27 20.77
C ASP A 61 20.95 2.75 19.93
N ALA A 62 20.16 1.82 19.41
CA ALA A 62 19.01 2.11 18.56
C ALA A 62 17.90 2.86 19.33
N ALA A 63 17.73 2.62 20.63
CA ALA A 63 16.71 3.30 21.43
C ALA A 63 16.99 4.81 21.54
N VAL A 64 18.25 5.19 21.66
CA VAL A 64 18.66 6.60 21.67
C VAL A 64 18.34 7.26 20.34
N VAL A 65 18.66 6.61 19.22
CA VAL A 65 18.40 7.13 17.87
C VAL A 65 16.88 7.23 17.61
N HIS A 66 16.10 6.21 17.98
CA HIS A 66 14.64 6.26 17.85
C HIS A 66 14.04 7.40 18.67
N LYS A 67 14.48 7.61 19.90
CA LYS A 67 14.00 8.71 20.74
C LYS A 67 14.33 10.07 20.14
N ALA A 68 15.53 10.25 19.61
CA ALA A 68 15.94 11.48 18.93
C ALA A 68 15.13 11.73 17.65
N ALA A 69 14.90 10.69 16.85
CA ALA A 69 14.09 10.76 15.64
C ALA A 69 12.63 11.14 15.95
N GLN A 70 12.02 10.52 16.98
CA GLN A 70 10.66 10.84 17.42
C GLN A 70 10.52 12.29 17.88
N ALA A 71 11.53 12.84 18.57
CA ALA A 71 11.55 14.25 18.96
C ALA A 71 11.52 15.21 17.73
N LEU A 72 12.03 14.75 16.60
CA LEU A 72 11.98 15.44 15.30
C LEU A 72 10.78 15.04 14.43
N ARG A 73 9.82 14.26 14.98
CA ARG A 73 8.66 13.70 14.28
C ARG A 73 9.02 12.79 13.11
N ILE A 74 10.09 12.03 13.26
CA ILE A 74 10.56 11.03 12.29
C ILE A 74 10.42 9.65 12.91
N ASN A 75 9.78 8.73 12.21
CA ASN A 75 9.75 7.31 12.55
C ASN A 75 10.79 6.57 11.73
N LEU A 76 11.65 5.82 12.39
CA LEU A 76 12.59 4.91 11.78
C LEU A 76 12.15 3.46 12.00
N GLY A 77 12.49 2.57 11.09
CA GLY A 77 12.20 1.15 11.23
C GLY A 77 12.97 0.51 12.37
N VAL A 78 12.30 -0.24 13.22
CA VAL A 78 12.89 -1.00 14.31
C VAL A 78 13.49 -2.29 13.76
N VAL A 79 14.76 -2.57 14.10
CA VAL A 79 15.45 -3.83 13.72
C VAL A 79 15.87 -4.57 15.00
N ASP A 80 16.83 -4.05 15.74
CA ASP A 80 17.33 -4.57 17.02
C ASP A 80 17.96 -3.45 17.86
N SER A 81 18.69 -3.81 18.92
CA SER A 81 19.30 -2.83 19.84
C SER A 81 20.44 -2.02 19.23
N GLN A 82 21.02 -2.46 18.12
CA GLN A 82 22.19 -1.84 17.49
C GLN A 82 21.93 -1.44 16.02
N HIS A 83 20.71 -1.63 15.51
CA HIS A 83 20.39 -1.32 14.13
C HIS A 83 19.07 -0.57 14.01
N VAL A 84 19.07 0.45 13.18
CA VAL A 84 17.86 1.17 12.74
C VAL A 84 17.70 1.03 11.23
N ARG A 85 16.46 1.00 10.75
CA ARG A 85 16.17 0.96 9.32
C ARG A 85 15.67 2.31 8.85
N ILE A 86 16.21 2.77 7.73
CA ILE A 86 15.83 4.02 7.09
C ILE A 86 15.37 3.69 5.69
N SER A 87 14.11 3.97 5.39
CA SER A 87 13.53 3.86 4.06
C SER A 87 13.23 5.26 3.53
N LEU A 88 13.70 5.53 2.33
CA LEU A 88 13.59 6.84 1.69
C LEU A 88 12.66 6.70 0.47
N ASP A 89 11.82 7.67 0.24
CA ASP A 89 10.86 7.69 -0.86
C ASP A 89 10.82 9.05 -1.56
N GLU A 90 9.89 9.22 -2.49
CA GLU A 90 9.75 10.44 -3.27
C GLU A 90 9.27 11.65 -2.45
N THR A 91 8.79 11.46 -1.22
CA THR A 91 8.37 12.55 -0.33
C THR A 91 9.55 13.18 0.41
N VAL A 92 10.72 12.53 0.40
CA VAL A 92 11.93 13.06 1.04
C VAL A 92 12.40 14.34 0.35
N THR A 93 12.53 15.40 1.14
CA THR A 93 13.11 16.68 0.72
C THR A 93 14.54 16.82 1.19
N ASP A 94 15.31 17.75 0.61
CA ASP A 94 16.68 18.04 1.06
C ASP A 94 16.74 18.42 2.54
N SER A 95 15.75 19.20 3.02
CA SER A 95 15.64 19.58 4.43
C SER A 95 15.39 18.39 5.33
N LEU A 96 14.46 17.49 4.96
CA LEU A 96 14.21 16.25 5.72
C LEU A 96 15.44 15.35 5.70
N PHE A 97 16.09 15.21 4.55
CA PHE A 97 17.31 14.42 4.43
C PHE A 97 18.44 14.96 5.32
N ALA A 98 18.64 16.28 5.37
CA ALA A 98 19.59 16.91 6.30
C ALA A 98 19.23 16.63 7.76
N THR A 99 17.95 16.63 8.10
CA THR A 99 17.47 16.28 9.45
C THR A 99 17.76 14.81 9.77
N ILE A 100 17.52 13.88 8.85
CA ILE A 100 17.83 12.46 9.02
C ILE A 100 19.34 12.26 9.25
N THR A 101 20.19 12.89 8.45
CA THR A 101 21.65 12.75 8.59
C THR A 101 22.17 13.32 9.91
N SER A 102 21.54 14.38 10.43
CA SER A 102 21.89 14.97 11.74
C SER A 102 21.69 14.01 12.91
N LEU A 103 20.77 13.05 12.81
CA LEU A 103 20.57 12.01 13.84
C LEU A 103 21.82 11.14 14.07
N PHE A 104 22.66 11.03 13.05
CA PHE A 104 23.89 10.25 13.09
C PHE A 104 25.15 11.12 13.30
N GLY A 105 24.97 12.43 13.49
CA GLY A 105 26.09 13.37 13.66
C GLY A 105 26.99 13.49 12.42
N VAL A 106 26.47 13.17 11.24
CA VAL A 106 27.21 13.17 9.97
C VAL A 106 26.75 14.30 9.05
N GLN A 107 27.69 14.79 8.23
CA GLN A 107 27.37 15.73 7.16
C GLN A 107 27.18 14.99 5.84
N VAL A 108 26.20 15.45 5.08
CA VAL A 108 25.92 14.94 3.74
C VAL A 108 27.16 15.06 2.85
N LYS A 109 27.50 14.01 2.14
CA LYS A 109 28.57 13.97 1.14
C LYS A 109 28.00 13.44 -0.18
N PRO A 110 28.60 13.79 -1.32
CA PRO A 110 28.26 13.15 -2.60
C PRO A 110 28.34 11.63 -2.49
N ALA A 111 27.42 10.93 -3.14
CA ALA A 111 27.40 9.49 -3.18
C ALA A 111 28.73 8.93 -3.74
N GLN A 112 29.27 7.91 -3.09
CA GLN A 112 30.45 7.18 -3.53
C GLN A 112 30.03 5.84 -4.14
N GLY A 113 29.66 5.85 -5.42
CA GLY A 113 29.18 4.67 -6.12
C GLY A 113 27.67 4.45 -5.98
N SER A 114 27.20 3.32 -6.47
CA SER A 114 25.81 2.90 -6.42
C SER A 114 25.67 1.61 -5.62
N GLY A 115 24.65 1.54 -4.78
CA GLY A 115 24.24 0.32 -4.10
C GLY A 115 23.70 -0.76 -5.04
N ILE A 116 23.55 -0.45 -6.33
CA ILE A 116 23.05 -1.38 -7.36
C ILE A 116 24.24 -1.91 -8.16
N ALA A 117 24.38 -3.24 -8.20
CA ALA A 117 25.41 -3.87 -9.03
C ALA A 117 25.17 -3.55 -10.51
N THR A 118 26.22 -3.25 -11.26
CA THR A 118 26.13 -2.86 -12.69
C THR A 118 25.36 -3.86 -13.54
N LYS A 119 25.46 -5.15 -13.25
CA LYS A 119 24.71 -6.22 -13.94
C LYS A 119 23.19 -6.16 -13.76
N LEU A 120 22.72 -5.46 -12.72
CA LEU A 120 21.29 -5.26 -12.40
C LEU A 120 20.77 -3.93 -12.94
N ALA A 121 21.64 -3.06 -13.42
CA ALA A 121 21.22 -1.79 -14.02
C ALA A 121 20.43 -2.06 -15.31
N ARG A 122 19.29 -1.40 -15.46
CA ARG A 122 18.46 -1.53 -16.66
C ARG A 122 19.16 -0.90 -17.86
N THR A 123 19.31 -1.69 -18.90
CA THR A 123 19.85 -1.24 -20.21
C THR A 123 18.78 -1.18 -21.30
N SER A 124 17.63 -1.85 -21.08
CA SER A 124 16.51 -1.87 -22.03
C SER A 124 15.59 -0.68 -21.88
N SER A 125 15.01 -0.22 -22.97
CA SER A 125 13.89 0.73 -22.96
C SER A 125 12.63 0.08 -22.38
N TYR A 126 11.71 0.89 -21.83
CA TYR A 126 10.45 0.45 -21.23
C TYR A 126 9.36 1.51 -21.41
N LEU A 127 8.09 1.13 -21.20
CA LEU A 127 6.92 1.99 -21.37
C LEU A 127 6.89 2.68 -22.75
N LEU A 128 7.16 1.89 -23.83
CA LEU A 128 7.24 2.39 -25.19
C LEU A 128 5.87 2.69 -25.82
N HIS A 129 4.78 2.17 -25.23
CA HIS A 129 3.45 2.44 -25.74
C HIS A 129 3.14 3.95 -25.67
N PRO A 130 2.50 4.55 -26.72
CA PRO A 130 2.23 5.99 -26.77
C PRO A 130 1.49 6.54 -25.56
N VAL A 131 0.63 5.77 -24.89
CA VAL A 131 -0.10 6.17 -23.70
C VAL A 131 0.79 6.66 -22.55
N PHE A 132 2.01 6.13 -22.44
CA PHE A 132 2.99 6.53 -21.42
C PHE A 132 3.87 7.70 -21.87
N ASN A 133 3.60 8.25 -23.05
CA ASN A 133 4.44 9.28 -23.67
C ASN A 133 3.61 10.48 -24.20
N THR A 134 2.36 10.63 -23.73
CA THR A 134 1.43 11.62 -24.31
C THR A 134 0.83 12.56 -23.27
N TYR A 135 0.47 12.07 -22.07
CA TYR A 135 -0.43 12.78 -21.14
C TYR A 135 0.32 13.41 -19.96
N PHE A 136 1.21 14.39 -20.24
CA PHE A 136 2.08 15.02 -19.24
C PHE A 136 1.54 16.34 -18.69
N SER A 137 0.30 16.71 -18.96
CA SER A 137 -0.35 17.87 -18.37
C SER A 137 -1.70 17.50 -17.79
N GLU A 138 -2.14 18.24 -16.77
CA GLU A 138 -3.42 18.07 -16.12
C GLU A 138 -4.57 18.05 -17.16
N THR A 139 -4.63 19.02 -18.05
CA THR A 139 -5.66 19.12 -19.07
C THR A 139 -5.65 17.90 -20.02
N SER A 140 -4.50 17.44 -20.46
CA SER A 140 -4.42 16.30 -21.36
C SER A 140 -4.83 15.01 -20.65
N MET A 141 -4.44 14.83 -19.40
CA MET A 141 -4.81 13.69 -18.58
C MET A 141 -6.31 13.67 -18.29
N LEU A 142 -6.93 14.80 -17.91
CA LEU A 142 -8.36 14.91 -17.67
C LEU A 142 -9.18 14.57 -18.93
N ARG A 143 -8.75 15.04 -20.08
CA ARG A 143 -9.42 14.68 -21.37
C ARG A 143 -9.29 13.20 -21.68
N TYR A 144 -8.15 12.61 -21.41
CA TYR A 144 -7.95 11.18 -21.60
C TYR A 144 -8.82 10.35 -20.64
N LEU A 145 -8.87 10.73 -19.36
CA LEU A 145 -9.76 10.09 -18.38
C LEU A 145 -11.21 10.17 -18.83
N ARG A 146 -11.66 11.32 -19.35
CA ARG A 146 -13.01 11.47 -19.89
C ARG A 146 -13.25 10.56 -21.10
N THR A 147 -12.27 10.43 -21.98
CA THR A 147 -12.35 9.53 -23.15
C THR A 147 -12.53 8.07 -22.72
N LEU A 148 -11.85 7.64 -21.65
CA LEU A 148 -12.02 6.30 -21.11
C LEU A 148 -13.37 6.12 -20.42
N ALA A 149 -13.77 7.09 -19.59
CA ALA A 149 -15.07 7.06 -18.90
C ALA A 149 -16.26 7.01 -19.88
N ASP A 150 -16.16 7.67 -21.03
CA ASP A 150 -17.21 7.68 -22.04
C ASP A 150 -17.37 6.35 -22.79
N ARG A 151 -16.41 5.46 -22.69
CA ARG A 151 -16.46 4.10 -23.28
C ARG A 151 -17.08 3.07 -22.36
N ASP A 152 -17.30 3.41 -21.10
CA ASP A 152 -17.81 2.50 -20.10
C ASP A 152 -19.20 2.92 -19.60
N LEU A 153 -19.80 2.05 -18.80
CA LEU A 153 -21.08 2.31 -18.17
C LEU A 153 -20.94 3.38 -17.08
N ALA A 154 -21.90 4.31 -17.04
CA ALA A 154 -21.98 5.31 -15.99
C ALA A 154 -23.43 5.58 -15.63
N LEU A 155 -23.68 5.88 -14.36
CA LEU A 155 -25.02 6.06 -13.81
C LEU A 155 -25.78 7.26 -14.39
N ASP A 156 -25.07 8.25 -14.93
CA ASP A 156 -25.64 9.43 -15.56
C ASP A 156 -26.20 9.18 -16.97
N ARG A 157 -25.94 8.01 -17.58
CA ARG A 157 -26.30 7.70 -18.95
C ARG A 157 -26.73 6.26 -19.23
N THR A 158 -26.61 5.35 -18.26
CA THR A 158 -26.96 3.95 -18.44
C THR A 158 -27.60 3.37 -17.18
N MET A 159 -28.38 2.30 -17.36
CA MET A 159 -28.83 1.47 -16.26
C MET A 159 -27.73 0.49 -15.86
N ILE A 160 -27.60 0.20 -14.56
CA ILE A 160 -26.65 -0.79 -14.06
C ILE A 160 -27.12 -2.18 -14.51
N PRO A 161 -26.32 -2.94 -15.28
CA PRO A 161 -26.72 -4.24 -15.82
C PRO A 161 -26.72 -5.37 -14.78
N LEU A 162 -26.00 -5.17 -13.65
CA LEU A 162 -25.83 -6.13 -12.53
C LEU A 162 -26.11 -5.44 -11.22
N GLY A 163 -26.08 -6.19 -10.12
CA GLY A 163 -26.17 -5.65 -8.76
C GLY A 163 -25.05 -4.65 -8.45
N SER A 164 -24.98 -4.18 -7.22
CA SER A 164 -24.16 -3.02 -6.82
C SER A 164 -22.69 -3.07 -7.22
N CYS A 165 -22.11 -4.26 -7.38
CA CYS A 165 -20.71 -4.47 -7.75
C CYS A 165 -19.78 -3.41 -7.17
N THR A 166 -19.12 -2.63 -8.02
CA THR A 166 -18.22 -1.55 -7.64
C THR A 166 -18.82 -0.15 -7.80
N MET A 167 -20.09 -0.05 -8.15
CA MET A 167 -20.74 1.24 -8.41
C MET A 167 -21.29 1.86 -7.13
N LYS A 168 -20.42 2.20 -6.20
CA LYS A 168 -20.75 2.91 -4.97
C LYS A 168 -20.77 4.41 -5.25
N LEU A 169 -21.88 5.04 -4.90
CA LEU A 169 -22.02 6.48 -4.99
C LEU A 169 -21.70 7.09 -3.64
N ASN A 170 -20.70 7.97 -3.63
CA ASN A 170 -20.35 8.78 -2.48
C ASN A 170 -20.40 10.26 -2.88
N ALA A 171 -20.92 11.11 -2.00
CA ALA A 171 -20.83 12.53 -2.21
C ALA A 171 -19.36 12.98 -2.21
N THR A 172 -19.02 13.98 -3.01
CA THR A 172 -17.66 14.53 -3.06
C THR A 172 -17.18 14.96 -1.68
N THR A 173 -18.06 15.56 -0.87
CA THR A 173 -17.76 15.98 0.51
C THR A 173 -17.43 14.81 1.42
N GLU A 174 -18.08 13.65 1.26
CA GLU A 174 -17.74 12.43 2.02
C GLU A 174 -16.34 11.92 1.64
N MET A 175 -15.98 12.03 0.38
CA MET A 175 -14.66 11.60 -0.12
C MET A 175 -13.54 12.59 0.24
N GLU A 176 -13.85 13.83 0.54
CA GLU A 176 -12.86 14.86 0.87
C GLU A 176 -12.00 14.45 2.08
N ALA A 177 -12.61 13.87 3.10
CA ALA A 177 -11.92 13.48 4.33
C ALA A 177 -10.78 12.47 4.10
N VAL A 178 -10.86 11.61 3.09
CA VAL A 178 -9.78 10.64 2.77
C VAL A 178 -8.52 11.33 2.22
N THR A 179 -8.63 12.58 1.78
CA THR A 179 -7.49 13.38 1.27
C THR A 179 -6.80 14.19 2.36
N TRP A 180 -7.37 14.29 3.54
CA TRP A 180 -6.75 15.02 4.65
C TRP A 180 -5.44 14.34 5.07
N PRO A 181 -4.36 15.11 5.26
CA PRO A 181 -3.06 14.52 5.60
C PRO A 181 -3.07 13.63 6.83
N GLU A 182 -3.92 13.91 7.80
CA GLU A 182 -4.09 13.14 9.03
C GLU A 182 -4.53 11.70 8.78
N PHE A 183 -5.20 11.44 7.64
CA PHE A 183 -5.59 10.10 7.19
C PHE A 183 -4.71 9.60 6.04
N ALA A 184 -4.56 10.44 4.98
CA ALA A 184 -3.86 10.04 3.77
C ALA A 184 -2.36 9.80 3.96
N SER A 185 -1.72 10.54 4.88
CA SER A 185 -0.27 10.48 5.11
C SER A 185 0.13 9.62 6.31
N LEU A 186 -0.81 8.93 6.94
CA LEU A 186 -0.51 8.05 8.07
C LEU A 186 0.04 6.72 7.57
N HIS A 187 1.28 6.38 7.96
CA HIS A 187 1.86 5.09 7.63
C HIS A 187 1.13 3.94 8.36
N PRO A 188 0.82 2.81 7.71
CA PRO A 188 0.10 1.68 8.34
C PRO A 188 0.77 1.12 9.60
N PHE A 189 2.10 1.21 9.69
CA PHE A 189 2.88 0.77 10.84
C PHE A 189 3.35 1.92 11.74
N ALA A 190 2.67 3.07 11.66
CA ALA A 190 2.94 4.16 12.62
C ALA A 190 2.72 3.68 14.06
N PRO A 191 3.50 4.15 15.04
CA PRO A 191 3.29 3.82 16.45
C PRO A 191 1.84 4.08 16.91
N ALA A 192 1.36 3.25 17.82
CA ALA A 192 -0.04 3.27 18.24
C ALA A 192 -0.49 4.59 18.87
N ASP A 193 0.41 5.29 19.54
CA ASP A 193 0.19 6.60 20.14
C ASP A 193 0.04 7.71 19.10
N GLN A 194 0.57 7.50 17.88
CA GLN A 194 0.45 8.44 16.75
C GLN A 194 -0.80 8.20 15.90
N SER A 195 -1.54 7.10 16.09
CA SER A 195 -2.71 6.70 15.32
C SER A 195 -4.02 6.63 16.13
N LYS A 196 -4.10 7.34 17.25
CA LYS A 196 -5.26 7.30 18.17
C LYS A 196 -6.59 7.64 17.49
N GLY A 197 -6.63 8.68 16.67
CA GLY A 197 -7.84 9.08 15.94
C GLY A 197 -8.36 8.01 15.00
N THR A 198 -7.47 7.40 14.22
CA THR A 198 -7.81 6.28 13.32
C THR A 198 -8.33 5.06 14.10
N ARG A 199 -7.74 4.76 15.26
CA ARG A 199 -8.22 3.67 16.14
C ARG A 199 -9.62 3.95 16.67
N ILE A 200 -9.89 5.17 17.13
CA ILE A 200 -11.23 5.56 17.58
C ILE A 200 -12.25 5.39 16.47
N LEU A 201 -11.93 5.80 15.24
CA LEU A 201 -12.79 5.63 14.07
C LEU A 201 -13.09 4.14 13.81
N ILE A 202 -12.07 3.29 13.80
CA ILE A 202 -12.20 1.85 13.59
C ILE A 202 -13.05 1.21 14.70
N ASP A 203 -12.80 1.54 15.96
CA ASP A 203 -13.51 0.99 17.10
C ASP A 203 -14.98 1.41 17.12
N GLN A 204 -15.29 2.65 16.76
CA GLN A 204 -16.66 3.14 16.66
C GLN A 204 -17.40 2.41 15.53
N LEU A 205 -16.82 2.33 14.36
CA LEU A 205 -17.44 1.66 13.21
C LEU A 205 -17.66 0.17 13.50
N SER A 206 -16.68 -0.50 14.10
CA SER A 206 -16.80 -1.91 14.48
C SER A 206 -17.96 -2.14 15.46
N ARG A 207 -18.12 -1.27 16.47
CA ARG A 207 -19.25 -1.36 17.42
C ARG A 207 -20.60 -1.15 16.73
N TRP A 208 -20.71 -0.16 15.86
CA TRP A 208 -21.94 0.08 15.11
C TRP A 208 -22.32 -1.10 14.23
N LEU A 209 -21.34 -1.72 13.57
CA LEU A 209 -21.59 -2.89 12.73
C LEU A 209 -22.00 -4.11 13.57
N VAL A 210 -21.39 -4.34 14.73
CA VAL A 210 -21.82 -5.39 15.66
C VAL A 210 -23.28 -5.18 16.09
N GLU A 211 -23.66 -3.96 16.46
CA GLU A 211 -25.03 -3.63 16.88
C GLU A 211 -26.04 -3.81 15.75
N ILE A 212 -25.70 -3.35 14.53
CA ILE A 212 -26.60 -3.45 13.36
C ILE A 212 -26.80 -4.90 12.91
N THR A 213 -25.73 -5.71 12.94
CA THR A 213 -25.76 -7.09 12.41
C THR A 213 -26.14 -8.14 13.46
N GLY A 214 -25.95 -7.83 14.74
CA GLY A 214 -26.12 -8.79 15.84
C GLY A 214 -25.02 -9.85 15.93
N TYR A 215 -23.89 -9.67 15.24
CA TYR A 215 -22.73 -10.54 15.40
C TYR A 215 -21.94 -10.21 16.67
N ASP A 216 -21.19 -11.18 17.19
CA ASP A 216 -20.35 -10.99 18.37
C ASP A 216 -19.12 -10.11 18.09
N ALA A 217 -18.61 -10.14 16.87
CA ALA A 217 -17.45 -9.37 16.45
C ALA A 217 -17.47 -9.06 14.94
N VAL A 218 -16.75 -8.00 14.57
CA VAL A 218 -16.56 -7.58 13.19
C VAL A 218 -15.07 -7.27 12.95
N SER A 219 -14.56 -7.65 11.78
CA SER A 219 -13.25 -7.25 11.29
C SER A 219 -13.39 -6.32 10.08
N LEU A 220 -12.70 -5.19 10.13
CA LEU A 220 -12.61 -4.23 9.02
C LEU A 220 -11.33 -4.42 8.17
N GLN A 221 -10.58 -5.49 8.40
CA GLN A 221 -9.31 -5.75 7.70
C GLN A 221 -9.46 -6.14 6.21
N PRO A 222 -10.46 -6.93 5.80
CA PRO A 222 -10.62 -7.29 4.40
C PRO A 222 -10.83 -6.06 3.51
N ASN A 223 -10.06 -5.98 2.41
CA ASN A 223 -10.11 -4.84 1.48
C ASN A 223 -11.25 -4.94 0.46
N ALA A 224 -11.86 -6.11 0.30
CA ALA A 224 -12.96 -6.37 -0.63
C ALA A 224 -13.82 -7.53 -0.15
N GLY A 225 -15.03 -7.69 -0.71
CA GLY A 225 -15.96 -8.77 -0.35
C GLY A 225 -15.34 -10.16 -0.48
N SER A 226 -14.66 -10.44 -1.58
CA SER A 226 -13.97 -11.73 -1.79
C SER A 226 -12.90 -12.04 -0.74
N GLN A 227 -12.23 -11.02 -0.23
CA GLN A 227 -11.25 -11.20 0.86
C GLN A 227 -11.95 -11.43 2.20
N GLY A 228 -13.13 -10.84 2.42
CA GLY A 228 -13.98 -11.11 3.57
C GLY A 228 -14.49 -12.55 3.58
N GLU A 229 -14.98 -13.02 2.43
CA GLU A 229 -15.39 -14.44 2.26
C GLU A 229 -14.24 -15.39 2.58
N PHE A 230 -13.06 -15.14 1.98
CA PHE A 230 -11.88 -15.98 2.20
C PHE A 230 -11.42 -15.95 3.67
N ALA A 231 -11.38 -14.78 4.30
CA ALA A 231 -11.02 -14.64 5.71
C ALA A 231 -12.00 -15.40 6.62
N GLY A 232 -13.31 -15.31 6.34
CA GLY A 232 -14.33 -16.06 7.06
C GLY A 232 -14.18 -17.57 6.93
N LEU A 233 -13.95 -18.06 5.71
CA LEU A 233 -13.73 -19.49 5.45
C LEU A 233 -12.44 -20.01 6.09
N LEU A 234 -11.37 -19.22 6.08
CA LEU A 234 -10.14 -19.57 6.81
C LEU A 234 -10.37 -19.65 8.32
N ALA A 235 -11.14 -18.74 8.90
CA ALA A 235 -11.49 -18.79 10.32
C ALA A 235 -12.30 -20.06 10.66
N ILE A 236 -13.29 -20.42 9.83
CA ILE A 236 -14.08 -21.65 9.97
C ILE A 236 -13.18 -22.89 9.84
N ARG A 237 -12.29 -22.91 8.84
CA ARG A 237 -11.36 -24.02 8.65
C ARG A 237 -10.44 -24.19 9.85
N ASN A 238 -9.82 -23.11 10.32
CA ASN A 238 -8.94 -23.12 11.49
C ASN A 238 -9.68 -23.55 12.77
N TYR A 239 -10.95 -23.16 12.92
CA TYR A 239 -11.78 -23.61 14.04
C TYR A 239 -11.94 -25.12 14.05
N HIS A 240 -12.28 -25.74 12.91
CA HIS A 240 -12.41 -27.20 12.81
C HIS A 240 -11.08 -27.92 13.00
N ASP A 241 -10.00 -27.42 12.39
CA ASP A 241 -8.67 -28.02 12.51
C ASP A 241 -8.15 -27.98 13.97
N SER A 242 -8.39 -26.90 14.70
CA SER A 242 -8.01 -26.77 16.12
C SER A 242 -8.73 -27.76 17.05
N ARG A 243 -9.87 -28.30 16.61
CA ARG A 243 -10.66 -29.30 17.35
C ARG A 243 -10.43 -30.75 16.89
N GLY A 244 -9.56 -30.94 15.90
CA GLY A 244 -9.33 -32.26 15.31
C GLY A 244 -10.39 -32.68 14.29
N ASP A 245 -11.34 -31.82 13.93
CA ASP A 245 -12.44 -32.07 12.99
C ASP A 245 -12.02 -31.84 11.53
N GLN A 246 -10.84 -32.30 11.13
CA GLN A 246 -10.27 -32.09 9.79
C GLN A 246 -11.16 -32.61 8.65
N ASN A 247 -12.05 -33.58 8.94
CA ASN A 247 -12.99 -34.15 7.98
C ASN A 247 -14.13 -33.18 7.62
N ARG A 248 -14.34 -32.09 8.39
CA ARG A 248 -15.33 -31.05 8.10
C ARG A 248 -14.77 -30.04 7.10
N ASN A 249 -14.51 -30.49 5.89
CA ASN A 249 -13.86 -29.74 4.82
C ASN A 249 -14.73 -29.54 3.58
N ILE A 250 -16.05 -29.84 3.68
CA ILE A 250 -16.99 -29.64 2.57
C ILE A 250 -17.67 -28.29 2.74
N CYS A 251 -17.69 -27.51 1.67
CA CYS A 251 -18.43 -26.25 1.56
C CYS A 251 -19.57 -26.42 0.55
N LEU A 252 -20.82 -26.30 1.03
CA LEU A 252 -21.99 -26.38 0.16
C LEU A 252 -22.23 -25.02 -0.47
N ILE A 253 -22.21 -24.95 -1.80
CA ILE A 253 -22.37 -23.71 -2.56
C ILE A 253 -23.47 -23.89 -3.60
N PRO A 254 -24.54 -23.07 -3.55
CA PRO A 254 -25.58 -23.13 -4.55
C PRO A 254 -25.04 -22.88 -5.95
N SER A 255 -25.59 -23.54 -6.96
CA SER A 255 -25.20 -23.34 -8.36
C SER A 255 -25.40 -21.92 -8.87
N SER A 256 -26.25 -21.14 -8.19
CA SER A 256 -26.52 -19.71 -8.47
C SER A 256 -25.62 -18.75 -7.70
N ALA A 257 -24.71 -19.27 -6.85
CA ALA A 257 -23.81 -18.43 -6.06
C ALA A 257 -22.80 -17.69 -6.94
N HIS A 258 -22.25 -16.60 -6.42
CA HIS A 258 -21.17 -15.88 -7.08
C HIS A 258 -19.92 -16.77 -7.19
N GLY A 259 -19.19 -16.68 -8.30
CA GLY A 259 -17.98 -17.49 -8.54
C GLY A 259 -16.88 -17.30 -7.47
N THR A 260 -16.89 -16.19 -6.74
CA THR A 260 -15.95 -15.92 -5.65
C THR A 260 -16.14 -16.89 -4.48
N ASP A 261 -17.37 -17.33 -4.20
CA ASP A 261 -17.68 -18.24 -3.09
C ASP A 261 -16.93 -19.56 -3.26
N ALA A 262 -17.03 -20.16 -4.45
CA ALA A 262 -16.32 -21.39 -4.79
C ALA A 262 -14.79 -21.20 -4.76
N ALA A 263 -14.29 -20.09 -5.31
CA ALA A 263 -12.86 -19.79 -5.33
C ALA A 263 -12.31 -19.61 -3.91
N SER A 264 -13.00 -18.88 -3.05
CA SER A 264 -12.61 -18.66 -1.65
C SER A 264 -12.61 -19.95 -0.85
N ALA A 265 -13.60 -20.84 -1.06
CA ALA A 265 -13.66 -22.13 -0.41
C ALA A 265 -12.47 -23.05 -0.81
N VAL A 266 -12.14 -23.10 -2.09
CA VAL A 266 -10.97 -23.85 -2.58
C VAL A 266 -9.67 -23.31 -2.02
N MET A 267 -9.51 -21.99 -2.00
CA MET A 267 -8.33 -21.33 -1.40
C MET A 267 -8.19 -21.61 0.10
N ALA A 268 -9.30 -21.75 0.82
CA ALA A 268 -9.31 -22.15 2.23
C ALA A 268 -9.08 -23.67 2.45
N GLY A 269 -8.81 -24.43 1.39
CA GLY A 269 -8.59 -25.88 1.48
C GLY A 269 -9.86 -26.71 1.66
N MET A 270 -11.03 -26.16 1.29
CA MET A 270 -12.31 -26.85 1.36
C MET A 270 -12.69 -27.45 0.01
N LYS A 271 -13.53 -28.48 0.05
CA LYS A 271 -14.13 -29.11 -1.15
C LYS A 271 -15.48 -28.47 -1.40
N VAL A 272 -15.69 -28.01 -2.61
CA VAL A 272 -16.96 -27.42 -3.06
C VAL A 272 -17.90 -28.51 -3.54
N VAL A 273 -19.15 -28.47 -3.07
CA VAL A 273 -20.25 -29.35 -3.47
C VAL A 273 -21.52 -28.53 -3.71
#